data_485364bad929e867d432896b5b88bce2
#
_entry.id   485364bad929e867d432896b5b88bce2
#
_cell.length_a   1.000
_cell.length_b   1.000
_cell.length_c   1.000
_cell.angle_alpha   90.00
_cell.angle_beta   90.00
_cell.angle_gamma   90.00
#
_symmetry.space_group_name_H-M   'P 1'
#
loop_
_entity.id
_entity.type
_entity.pdbx_description
1 polymer ?
#
loop_
_entity_poly.entity_id
_entity_poly.type
_entity_poly.pdbx_seq_one_letter_code
_entity_poly.pdbx_strand_id
1 'polypeptide(L)'
;WYFIHDSLIDLKKDIKSIKSQLLLLNSDVINFLELIKNKFELVSIYSHEETSNSWTYKRDINVMNWCNKNNVNFFQFPTNGIIRKLNDRNEWSRLRNERMSKNIFQTPKILKKLNHDIKSDILTKENSLFSKDDNFIYQKGGRKEGLILLDKFLNDKLDNYLQNISGPNNSDKYCSRLSPHLTYGTLSVKEIYKKIKDFKYKCETVSYTHLTLP
;
A
#
# COMPACT_ATOMS: atom_id res chain seq x y z
N TRP A 1 5.86 -0.88 14.04
CA TRP A 1 6.05 0.57 13.94
C TRP A 1 7.23 0.93 13.02
N TYR A 2 8.41 0.36 13.19
CA TYR A 2 9.61 0.70 12.41
C TYR A 2 9.41 0.62 10.90
N PHE A 3 8.70 -0.41 10.41
CA PHE A 3 8.37 -0.55 9.00
C PHE A 3 7.51 0.63 8.48
N ILE A 4 6.50 1.04 9.25
CA ILE A 4 5.63 2.17 8.91
C ILE A 4 6.43 3.47 8.92
N HIS A 5 7.25 3.67 9.95
CA HIS A 5 8.11 4.83 10.08
C HIS A 5 9.04 4.99 8.86
N ASP A 6 9.77 3.92 8.50
CA ASP A 6 10.67 3.94 7.34
C ASP A 6 9.92 4.24 6.05
N SER A 7 8.72 3.65 5.88
CA SER A 7 7.85 3.87 4.71
C SER A 7 7.37 5.32 4.61
N LEU A 8 7.01 5.94 5.73
CA LEU A 8 6.58 7.34 5.76
C LEU A 8 7.75 8.31 5.51
N ILE A 9 8.94 8.00 6.00
CA ILE A 9 10.15 8.79 5.70
C ILE A 9 10.48 8.73 4.20
N ASP A 10 10.41 7.55 3.60
CA ASP A 10 10.65 7.36 2.17
C ASP A 10 9.60 8.14 1.34
N LEU A 11 8.33 7.97 1.64
CA LEU A 11 7.22 8.69 1.00
C LEU A 11 7.36 10.23 1.15
N LYS A 12 7.80 10.71 2.31
CA LYS A 12 8.03 12.15 2.54
C LYS A 12 9.11 12.71 1.63
N LYS A 13 10.17 11.93 1.36
CA LYS A 13 11.23 12.30 0.42
C LYS A 13 10.70 12.35 -1.01
N ASP A 14 9.93 11.34 -1.42
CA ASP A 14 9.35 11.27 -2.76
C ASP A 14 8.38 12.42 -3.03
N ILE A 15 7.48 12.73 -2.09
CA ILE A 15 6.55 13.85 -2.21
C ILE A 15 7.28 15.20 -2.25
N LYS A 16 8.36 15.34 -1.47
CA LYS A 16 9.20 16.54 -1.53
C LYS A 16 9.88 16.70 -2.90
N SER A 17 10.31 15.62 -3.54
CA SER A 17 10.96 15.65 -4.85
C SER A 17 10.05 16.18 -5.95
N ILE A 18 8.73 15.98 -5.84
CA ILE A 18 7.70 16.50 -6.75
C ILE A 18 7.14 17.87 -6.30
N LYS A 19 7.88 18.59 -5.46
CA LYS A 19 7.58 19.95 -4.98
C LYS A 19 6.31 20.07 -4.11
N SER A 20 5.94 18.98 -3.41
CA SER A 20 4.82 18.98 -2.48
C SER A 20 5.25 18.60 -1.06
N GLN A 21 4.30 18.37 -0.18
CA GLN A 21 4.57 17.98 1.21
C GLN A 21 3.60 16.90 1.67
N LEU A 22 4.11 16.02 2.52
CA LEU A 22 3.32 15.04 3.26
C LEU A 22 2.96 15.64 4.63
N LEU A 23 1.67 15.73 4.92
CA LEU A 23 1.17 16.09 6.23
C LEU A 23 0.88 14.80 7.02
N LEU A 24 1.46 14.69 8.20
CA LEU A 24 1.26 13.57 9.11
C LEU A 24 0.55 14.08 10.36
N LEU A 25 -0.54 13.43 10.73
CA LEU A 25 -1.33 13.78 11.91
C LEU A 25 -1.73 12.51 12.66
N ASN A 26 -1.50 12.50 13.95
CA ASN A 26 -2.00 11.46 14.85
C ASN A 26 -3.42 11.84 15.29
N SER A 27 -4.40 11.57 14.44
CA SER A 27 -5.78 11.97 14.64
C SER A 27 -6.74 10.95 14.04
N ASP A 28 -7.98 10.95 14.52
CA ASP A 28 -9.08 10.31 13.80
C ASP A 28 -9.31 11.00 12.47
N VAL A 29 -9.69 10.23 11.44
CA VAL A 29 -9.85 10.76 10.08
C VAL A 29 -10.98 11.81 9.99
N ILE A 30 -12.07 11.64 10.74
CA ILE A 30 -13.18 12.61 10.72
C ILE A 30 -12.76 13.93 11.35
N ASN A 31 -12.05 13.88 12.49
CA ASN A 31 -11.50 15.08 13.13
C ASN A 31 -10.53 15.82 12.20
N PHE A 32 -9.70 15.05 11.46
CA PHE A 32 -8.84 15.65 10.44
C PHE A 32 -9.64 16.32 9.31
N LEU A 33 -10.69 15.67 8.81
CA LEU A 33 -11.51 16.24 7.74
C LEU A 33 -12.25 17.51 8.17
N GLU A 34 -12.75 17.57 9.41
CA GLU A 34 -13.32 18.78 9.98
C GLU A 34 -12.27 19.92 10.08
N LEU A 35 -11.06 19.59 10.53
CA LEU A 35 -9.96 20.57 10.58
C LEU A 35 -9.65 21.16 9.19
N ILE A 36 -9.56 20.29 8.17
CA ILE A 36 -9.27 20.75 6.79
C ILE A 36 -10.42 21.58 6.23
N LYS A 37 -11.66 21.10 6.39
CA LYS A 37 -12.86 21.81 5.90
C LYS A 37 -13.00 23.21 6.51
N ASN A 38 -12.66 23.37 7.78
CA ASN A 38 -12.71 24.69 8.46
C ASN A 38 -11.66 25.68 7.94
N LYS A 39 -10.61 25.18 7.28
CA LYS A 39 -9.51 26.03 6.77
C LYS A 39 -9.52 26.19 5.25
N PHE A 40 -10.12 25.25 4.54
CA PHE A 40 -10.08 25.18 3.08
C PHE A 40 -11.42 24.73 2.51
N GLU A 41 -11.69 25.15 1.30
CA GLU A 41 -12.75 24.56 0.49
C GLU A 41 -12.32 23.16 0.05
N LEU A 42 -12.94 22.13 0.65
CA LEU A 42 -12.65 20.73 0.35
C LEU A 42 -13.63 20.24 -0.72
N VAL A 43 -13.14 20.05 -1.95
CA VAL A 43 -13.94 19.62 -3.09
C VAL A 43 -13.99 18.11 -3.24
N SER A 44 -12.86 17.44 -3.03
CA SER A 44 -12.74 16.00 -3.29
C SER A 44 -11.72 15.33 -2.38
N ILE A 45 -12.00 14.07 -2.04
CA ILE A 45 -11.09 13.17 -1.32
C ILE A 45 -10.83 11.95 -2.21
N TYR A 46 -9.58 11.55 -2.29
CA TYR A 46 -9.12 10.38 -3.03
C TYR A 46 -8.50 9.39 -2.06
N SER A 47 -8.94 8.15 -2.08
CA SER A 47 -8.40 7.08 -1.24
C SER A 47 -8.35 5.75 -1.97
N HIS A 48 -7.71 4.78 -1.36
CA HIS A 48 -7.80 3.39 -1.77
C HIS A 48 -8.97 2.69 -1.05
N GLU A 49 -9.57 1.70 -1.72
CA GLU A 49 -10.57 0.82 -1.10
C GLU A 49 -9.93 0.03 0.03
N GLU A 50 -10.54 0.08 1.22
CA GLU A 50 -10.15 -0.78 2.31
C GLU A 50 -10.73 -2.18 2.14
N THR A 51 -9.90 -3.20 2.26
CA THR A 51 -10.28 -4.60 2.04
C THR A 51 -9.81 -5.55 3.14
N SER A 52 -9.24 -5.03 4.26
CA SER A 52 -8.65 -5.88 5.28
C SER A 52 -9.68 -6.38 6.30
N ASN A 53 -10.24 -5.53 7.13
CA ASN A 53 -11.11 -5.92 8.23
C ASN A 53 -12.33 -5.01 8.41
N SER A 54 -13.27 -5.44 9.25
CA SER A 54 -14.52 -4.71 9.44
C SER A 54 -14.33 -3.33 10.09
N TRP A 55 -13.31 -3.15 10.92
CA TRP A 55 -13.05 -1.86 11.57
C TRP A 55 -12.59 -0.80 10.57
N THR A 56 -11.62 -1.14 9.74
CA THR A 56 -11.12 -0.24 8.69
C THR A 56 -12.16 -0.01 7.60
N TYR A 57 -13.00 -1.00 7.29
CA TYR A 57 -14.13 -0.84 6.38
C TYR A 57 -15.19 0.12 6.93
N LYS A 58 -15.52 0.04 8.25
CA LYS A 58 -16.41 1.01 8.91
C LYS A 58 -15.87 2.43 8.86
N ARG A 59 -14.54 2.60 8.98
CA ARG A 59 -13.90 3.91 8.80
C ARG A 59 -14.18 4.49 7.41
N ASP A 60 -14.05 3.70 6.34
CA ASP A 60 -14.36 4.14 4.98
C ASP A 60 -15.84 4.55 4.84
N ILE A 61 -16.76 3.80 5.45
CA ILE A 61 -18.19 4.15 5.47
C ILE A 61 -18.40 5.48 6.18
N ASN A 62 -17.75 5.71 7.32
CA ASN A 62 -17.85 6.97 8.06
C ASN A 62 -17.34 8.15 7.21
N VAL A 63 -16.23 7.98 6.50
CA VAL A 63 -15.71 9.00 5.58
C VAL A 63 -16.70 9.27 4.45
N MET A 64 -17.27 8.24 3.86
CA MET A 64 -18.28 8.38 2.80
C MET A 64 -19.51 9.16 3.29
N ASN A 65 -20.03 8.81 4.47
CA ASN A 65 -21.17 9.51 5.08
C ASN A 65 -20.85 10.96 5.39
N TRP A 66 -19.66 11.22 5.91
CA TRP A 66 -19.17 12.57 6.15
C TRP A 66 -19.09 13.40 4.85
N CYS A 67 -18.54 12.80 3.78
CA CYS A 67 -18.43 13.44 2.48
C CYS A 67 -19.81 13.79 1.90
N ASN A 68 -20.77 12.87 1.97
CA ASN A 68 -22.14 13.09 1.52
C ASN A 68 -22.80 14.25 2.29
N LYS A 69 -22.63 14.28 3.62
CA LYS A 69 -23.18 15.36 4.47
C LYS A 69 -22.58 16.74 4.15
N ASN A 70 -21.34 16.78 3.69
CA ASN A 70 -20.59 18.00 3.47
C ASN A 70 -20.45 18.39 1.98
N ASN A 71 -21.15 17.69 1.06
CA ASN A 71 -21.05 17.90 -0.39
C ASN A 71 -19.61 17.76 -0.94
N VAL A 72 -18.83 16.84 -0.40
CA VAL A 72 -17.47 16.54 -0.83
C VAL A 72 -17.46 15.26 -1.67
N ASN A 73 -16.81 15.27 -2.82
CA ASN A 73 -16.69 14.07 -3.64
C ASN A 73 -15.72 13.07 -3.01
N PHE A 74 -16.12 11.79 -2.92
CA PHE A 74 -15.29 10.73 -2.39
C PHE A 74 -14.98 9.68 -3.44
N PHE A 75 -13.73 9.63 -3.90
CA PHE A 75 -13.25 8.69 -4.92
C PHE A 75 -12.42 7.60 -4.28
N GLN A 76 -12.83 6.34 -4.44
CA GLN A 76 -12.09 5.18 -3.97
C GLN A 76 -11.57 4.35 -5.13
N PHE A 77 -10.31 3.92 -5.03
CA PHE A 77 -9.63 3.15 -6.08
C PHE A 77 -9.18 1.78 -5.55
N PRO A 78 -9.40 0.70 -6.30
CA PRO A 78 -8.93 -0.63 -5.91
C PRO A 78 -7.40 -0.72 -5.92
N THR A 79 -6.82 -1.30 -4.88
CA THR A 79 -5.37 -1.54 -4.77
C THR A 79 -4.95 -2.95 -5.15
N ASN A 80 -5.87 -3.90 -5.03
CA ASN A 80 -5.58 -5.34 -5.14
C ASN A 80 -6.66 -6.06 -5.98
N GLY A 81 -6.59 -7.39 -6.00
CA GLY A 81 -7.54 -8.24 -6.72
C GLY A 81 -8.86 -8.50 -5.99
N ILE A 82 -9.04 -7.96 -4.79
CA ILE A 82 -10.29 -8.14 -4.03
C ILE A 82 -11.37 -7.23 -4.62
N ILE A 83 -12.54 -7.80 -4.88
CA ILE A 83 -13.69 -7.10 -5.41
C ILE A 83 -14.71 -6.92 -4.28
N ARG A 84 -14.92 -5.70 -3.82
CA ARG A 84 -15.95 -5.40 -2.81
C ARG A 84 -17.34 -5.73 -3.37
N LYS A 85 -18.19 -6.34 -2.53
CA LYS A 85 -19.59 -6.69 -2.88
C LYS A 85 -19.72 -7.52 -4.16
N LEU A 86 -18.81 -8.47 -4.37
CA LEU A 86 -18.88 -9.39 -5.48
C LEU A 86 -20.11 -10.30 -5.30
N ASN A 87 -21.04 -10.26 -6.25
CA ASN A 87 -22.27 -11.04 -6.21
C ASN A 87 -22.04 -12.49 -6.64
N ASP A 88 -21.18 -12.74 -7.63
CA ASP A 88 -20.87 -14.07 -8.11
C ASP A 88 -19.36 -14.33 -8.03
N ARG A 89 -19.00 -15.34 -7.22
CA ARG A 89 -17.60 -15.76 -7.03
C ARG A 89 -16.94 -16.22 -8.34
N ASN A 90 -17.70 -16.75 -9.29
CA ASN A 90 -17.15 -17.23 -10.56
C ASN A 90 -16.58 -16.09 -11.41
N GLU A 91 -17.11 -14.88 -11.26
CA GLU A 91 -16.64 -13.68 -11.94
C GLU A 91 -15.31 -13.13 -11.38
N TRP A 92 -14.89 -13.59 -10.19
CA TRP A 92 -13.71 -13.02 -9.52
C TRP A 92 -12.45 -13.08 -10.37
N SER A 93 -12.15 -14.23 -10.98
CA SER A 93 -10.93 -14.41 -11.77
C SER A 93 -10.89 -13.47 -12.98
N ARG A 94 -12.02 -13.30 -13.67
CA ARG A 94 -12.16 -12.38 -14.81
C ARG A 94 -11.92 -10.93 -14.37
N LEU A 95 -12.65 -10.47 -13.36
CA LEU A 95 -12.57 -9.10 -12.84
C LEU A 95 -11.19 -8.78 -12.26
N ARG A 96 -10.57 -9.74 -11.52
CA ARG A 96 -9.20 -9.60 -11.04
C ARG A 96 -8.21 -9.42 -12.20
N ASN A 97 -8.30 -10.27 -13.22
CA ASN A 97 -7.40 -10.20 -14.37
C ASN A 97 -7.57 -8.89 -15.13
N GLU A 98 -8.80 -8.44 -15.32
CA GLU A 98 -9.09 -7.12 -15.90
C GLU A 98 -8.46 -5.99 -15.08
N ARG A 99 -8.57 -6.01 -13.75
CA ARG A 99 -7.94 -5.02 -12.87
C ARG A 99 -6.42 -5.04 -12.98
N MET A 100 -5.81 -6.23 -12.99
CA MET A 100 -4.35 -6.38 -13.02
C MET A 100 -3.75 -6.03 -14.38
N SER A 101 -4.49 -6.17 -15.48
CA SER A 101 -4.03 -5.80 -16.82
C SER A 101 -4.10 -4.31 -17.12
N LYS A 102 -4.84 -3.52 -16.32
CA LYS A 102 -4.93 -2.06 -16.51
C LYS A 102 -3.56 -1.40 -16.33
N ASN A 103 -3.35 -0.30 -17.05
CA ASN A 103 -2.11 0.46 -17.00
C ASN A 103 -1.78 0.93 -15.58
N ILE A 104 -0.49 0.98 -15.29
CA ILE A 104 0.05 1.60 -14.09
C ILE A 104 0.20 3.09 -14.37
N PHE A 105 -0.38 3.92 -13.51
CA PHE A 105 -0.24 5.37 -13.61
C PHE A 105 1.18 5.79 -13.26
N GLN A 106 1.69 6.73 -14.02
CA GLN A 106 2.98 7.34 -13.73
C GLN A 106 2.86 8.31 -12.57
N THR A 107 3.93 8.41 -11.77
CA THR A 107 4.03 9.43 -10.72
C THR A 107 3.98 10.83 -11.36
N PRO A 108 3.20 11.77 -10.83
CA PRO A 108 3.17 13.13 -11.32
C PRO A 108 4.55 13.78 -11.17
N LYS A 109 4.97 14.57 -12.16
CA LYS A 109 6.25 15.29 -12.13
C LYS A 109 6.26 16.43 -11.11
N ILE A 110 5.11 17.05 -10.90
CA ILE A 110 4.92 18.17 -9.99
C ILE A 110 3.55 18.02 -9.34
N LEU A 111 3.49 18.25 -8.04
CA LEU A 111 2.25 18.34 -7.29
C LEU A 111 2.23 19.71 -6.57
N LYS A 112 1.20 20.51 -6.81
CA LYS A 112 1.07 21.85 -6.23
C LYS A 112 1.04 21.76 -4.70
N LYS A 113 1.96 22.46 -4.06
CA LYS A 113 1.98 22.58 -2.61
C LYS A 113 0.88 23.54 -2.16
N LEU A 114 0.12 23.12 -1.14
CA LEU A 114 -0.84 23.99 -0.46
C LEU A 114 -0.11 24.81 0.62
N ASN A 115 -0.29 26.12 0.63
CA ASN A 115 0.17 26.94 1.74
C ASN A 115 -0.83 26.84 2.89
N HIS A 116 -0.36 26.40 4.05
CA HIS A 116 -1.18 26.21 5.24
C HIS A 116 -0.34 26.35 6.51
N ASP A 117 -1.01 26.62 7.61
CA ASP A 117 -0.47 26.71 8.97
C ASP A 117 -0.63 25.41 9.78
N ILE A 118 -1.13 24.33 9.18
CA ILE A 118 -1.30 23.06 9.85
C ILE A 118 0.08 22.44 10.08
N LYS A 119 0.41 22.26 11.35
CA LYS A 119 1.67 21.60 11.74
C LYS A 119 1.55 20.10 11.56
N SER A 120 2.53 19.52 10.87
CA SER A 120 2.66 18.08 10.78
C SER A 120 3.25 17.53 12.08
N ASP A 121 2.73 16.41 12.55
CA ASP A 121 3.31 15.72 13.70
C ASP A 121 4.73 15.23 13.38
N ILE A 122 5.56 15.18 14.42
CA ILE A 122 6.92 14.70 14.30
C ILE A 122 6.90 13.17 14.25
N LEU A 123 7.48 12.62 13.20
CA LEU A 123 7.65 11.19 13.07
C LEU A 123 8.91 10.74 13.79
N THR A 124 8.75 10.14 14.98
CA THR A 124 9.87 9.59 15.76
C THR A 124 9.91 8.07 15.67
N LYS A 125 11.11 7.49 15.66
CA LYS A 125 11.26 6.02 15.81
C LYS A 125 10.82 5.55 17.20
N GLU A 126 10.91 6.40 18.16
CA GLU A 126 10.57 6.17 19.55
C GLU A 126 9.10 6.44 19.77
N ASN A 127 8.24 5.53 19.34
CA ASN A 127 6.88 5.57 19.78
C ASN A 127 6.74 4.70 21.03
N SER A 128 6.23 5.29 22.10
CA SER A 128 6.17 4.74 23.45
C SER A 128 5.37 3.44 23.62
N LEU A 129 4.69 2.98 22.56
CA LEU A 129 3.94 1.73 22.59
C LEU A 129 4.81 0.46 22.41
N PHE A 130 6.07 0.62 22.03
CA PHE A 130 6.97 -0.51 21.80
C PHE A 130 8.29 -0.22 22.50
N SER A 131 8.68 -1.08 23.46
CA SER A 131 9.98 -1.02 24.11
C SER A 131 11.08 -1.13 23.06
N LYS A 132 12.14 -0.33 23.22
CA LYS A 132 13.39 -0.50 22.46
C LYS A 132 13.99 -1.85 22.83
N ASP A 133 13.85 -2.82 21.94
CA ASP A 133 14.76 -3.95 21.90
C ASP A 133 15.79 -3.63 20.82
N ASP A 134 16.98 -3.18 21.22
CA ASP A 134 18.07 -2.81 20.31
C ASP A 134 18.54 -4.01 19.45
N ASN A 135 18.18 -5.22 19.84
CA ASN A 135 18.47 -6.46 19.13
C ASN A 135 17.34 -6.91 18.20
N PHE A 136 16.22 -6.19 18.15
CA PHE A 136 15.09 -6.57 17.32
C PHE A 136 15.38 -6.29 15.84
N ILE A 137 15.54 -7.37 15.06
CA ILE A 137 15.69 -7.30 13.61
C ILE A 137 14.30 -7.16 13.00
N TYR A 138 14.01 -6.01 12.41
CA TYR A 138 12.76 -5.76 11.71
C TYR A 138 12.97 -5.63 10.20
N GLN A 139 11.92 -5.93 9.44
CA GLN A 139 11.93 -5.71 8.00
C GLN A 139 11.86 -4.20 7.72
N LYS A 140 12.80 -3.68 6.95
CA LYS A 140 12.81 -2.27 6.55
C LYS A 140 11.62 -1.94 5.66
N GLY A 141 11.01 -0.78 5.91
CA GLY A 141 9.94 -0.22 5.11
C GLY A 141 10.44 0.63 3.95
N GLY A 142 9.48 1.14 3.16
CA GLY A 142 9.76 2.02 2.03
C GLY A 142 9.78 1.32 0.68
N ARG A 143 9.56 2.10 -0.38
CA ARG A 143 9.46 1.60 -1.75
C ARG A 143 10.79 1.02 -2.25
N LYS A 144 11.90 1.70 -1.95
CA LYS A 144 13.23 1.26 -2.36
C LYS A 144 13.57 -0.13 -1.83
N GLU A 145 13.32 -0.37 -0.54
CA GLU A 145 13.54 -1.69 0.08
C GLU A 145 12.61 -2.75 -0.51
N GLY A 146 11.35 -2.40 -0.75
CA GLY A 146 10.39 -3.30 -1.41
C GLY A 146 10.84 -3.73 -2.81
N LEU A 147 11.39 -2.82 -3.61
CA LEU A 147 11.93 -3.14 -4.94
C LEU A 147 13.15 -4.05 -4.86
N ILE A 148 14.07 -3.81 -3.91
CA ILE A 148 15.24 -4.67 -3.67
C ILE A 148 14.79 -6.09 -3.32
N LEU A 149 13.79 -6.22 -2.42
CA LEU A 149 13.25 -7.53 -2.05
C LEU A 149 12.57 -8.23 -3.22
N LEU A 150 11.83 -7.50 -4.04
CA LEU A 150 11.17 -8.06 -5.22
C LEU A 150 12.21 -8.57 -6.23
N ASP A 151 13.22 -7.77 -6.54
CA ASP A 151 14.27 -8.17 -7.47
C ASP A 151 15.06 -9.38 -6.95
N LYS A 152 15.38 -9.40 -5.64
CA LYS A 152 16.01 -10.57 -5.00
C LYS A 152 15.12 -11.80 -5.05
N PHE A 153 13.81 -11.65 -4.82
CA PHE A 153 12.87 -12.76 -4.90
C PHE A 153 12.83 -13.36 -6.33
N LEU A 154 12.72 -12.51 -7.33
CA LEU A 154 12.63 -12.94 -8.73
C LEU A 154 13.90 -13.64 -9.21
N ASN A 155 15.08 -13.16 -8.84
CA ASN A 155 16.34 -13.68 -9.34
C ASN A 155 16.86 -14.88 -8.55
N ASP A 156 16.66 -14.91 -7.21
CA ASP A 156 17.36 -15.87 -6.35
C ASP A 156 16.42 -16.94 -5.74
N LYS A 157 15.12 -16.64 -5.60
CA LYS A 157 14.24 -17.47 -4.77
C LYS A 157 13.06 -18.08 -5.52
N LEU A 158 12.68 -17.52 -6.65
CA LEU A 158 11.44 -17.85 -7.34
C LEU A 158 11.38 -19.34 -7.73
N ASP A 159 12.47 -19.92 -8.23
CA ASP A 159 12.53 -21.31 -8.67
C ASP A 159 12.28 -22.32 -7.54
N ASN A 160 12.72 -21.96 -6.33
CA ASN A 160 12.58 -22.81 -5.15
C ASN A 160 11.38 -22.46 -4.27
N TYR A 161 10.63 -21.41 -4.63
CA TYR A 161 9.56 -20.85 -3.81
C TYR A 161 8.45 -21.88 -3.54
N LEU A 162 7.93 -22.51 -4.57
CA LEU A 162 6.79 -23.43 -4.46
C LEU A 162 7.09 -24.67 -3.62
N GLN A 163 8.30 -25.18 -3.71
CA GLN A 163 8.72 -26.39 -2.99
C GLN A 163 8.97 -26.13 -1.50
N ASN A 164 9.28 -24.88 -1.13
CA ASN A 164 9.78 -24.54 0.20
C ASN A 164 8.84 -23.66 1.03
N ILE A 165 7.83 -23.02 0.42
CA ILE A 165 6.96 -22.08 1.13
C ILE A 165 6.10 -22.74 2.20
N SER A 166 5.72 -24.00 2.01
CA SER A 166 4.86 -24.72 2.95
C SER A 166 5.63 -25.35 4.13
N GLY A 167 6.95 -25.37 4.08
CA GLY A 167 7.79 -25.94 5.13
C GLY A 167 8.26 -24.89 6.14
N PRO A 168 8.02 -25.06 7.45
CA PRO A 168 8.36 -24.06 8.45
C PRO A 168 9.87 -23.74 8.49
N ASN A 169 10.71 -24.72 8.22
CA ASN A 169 12.17 -24.55 8.30
C ASN A 169 12.77 -23.78 7.12
N ASN A 170 12.11 -23.80 5.97
CA ASN A 170 12.64 -23.24 4.72
C ASN A 170 11.86 -22.01 4.25
N SER A 171 10.63 -21.81 4.71
CA SER A 171 9.77 -20.72 4.25
C SER A 171 10.42 -19.35 4.46
N ASP A 172 11.13 -19.16 5.55
CA ASP A 172 11.83 -17.91 5.87
C ASP A 172 12.90 -17.56 4.84
N LYS A 173 13.62 -18.56 4.35
CA LYS A 173 14.69 -18.42 3.36
C LYS A 173 14.15 -18.13 1.96
N TYR A 174 13.04 -18.77 1.58
CA TYR A 174 12.53 -18.74 0.20
C TYR A 174 11.31 -17.84 0.00
N CYS A 175 10.65 -17.37 1.05
CA CYS A 175 9.51 -16.45 0.90
C CYS A 175 9.94 -15.08 0.34
N SER A 176 9.00 -14.39 -0.30
CA SER A 176 9.25 -13.09 -0.92
C SER A 176 9.40 -11.94 0.08
N ARG A 177 8.84 -12.09 1.27
CA ARG A 177 8.76 -11.01 2.29
C ARG A 177 8.05 -9.73 1.80
N LEU A 178 7.23 -9.82 0.76
CA LEU A 178 6.56 -8.66 0.16
C LEU A 178 5.24 -8.29 0.85
N SER A 179 4.68 -9.15 1.71
CA SER A 179 3.38 -8.91 2.34
C SER A 179 3.27 -7.57 3.08
N PRO A 180 4.23 -7.11 3.90
CA PRO A 180 4.14 -5.79 4.51
C PRO A 180 4.15 -4.66 3.47
N HIS A 181 4.96 -4.80 2.41
CA HIS A 181 5.03 -3.80 1.33
C HIS A 181 3.71 -3.68 0.57
N LEU A 182 2.99 -4.80 0.38
CA LEU A 182 1.67 -4.82 -0.23
C LEU A 182 0.59 -4.26 0.70
N THR A 183 0.64 -4.63 1.99
CA THR A 183 -0.31 -4.15 3.00
C THR A 183 -0.25 -2.64 3.17
N TYR A 184 0.94 -2.07 3.25
CA TYR A 184 1.14 -0.61 3.42
C TYR A 184 1.28 0.14 2.09
N GLY A 185 1.12 -0.53 0.94
CA GLY A 185 1.10 0.10 -0.37
C GLY A 185 2.43 0.72 -0.82
N THR A 186 3.56 0.34 -0.23
CA THR A 186 4.88 0.78 -0.68
C THR A 186 5.26 0.17 -2.04
N LEU A 187 4.63 -0.96 -2.39
CA LEU A 187 4.60 -1.55 -3.73
C LEU A 187 3.16 -1.80 -4.17
N SER A 188 2.88 -1.55 -5.44
CA SER A 188 1.59 -1.87 -6.04
C SER A 188 1.52 -3.34 -6.44
N VAL A 189 0.38 -3.99 -6.16
CA VAL A 189 0.12 -5.37 -6.63
C VAL A 189 0.21 -5.46 -8.15
N LYS A 190 -0.28 -4.45 -8.89
CA LYS A 190 -0.18 -4.40 -10.35
C LYS A 190 1.26 -4.34 -10.84
N GLU A 191 2.10 -3.58 -10.15
CA GLU A 191 3.52 -3.46 -10.48
C GLU A 191 4.25 -4.80 -10.31
N ILE A 192 4.00 -5.48 -9.20
CA ILE A 192 4.55 -6.82 -8.96
C ILE A 192 4.04 -7.81 -10.00
N TYR A 193 2.74 -7.82 -10.27
CA TYR A 193 2.12 -8.68 -11.28
C TYR A 193 2.76 -8.48 -12.66
N LYS A 194 2.96 -7.22 -13.08
CA LYS A 194 3.61 -6.91 -14.35
C LYS A 194 5.06 -7.38 -14.38
N LYS A 195 5.84 -7.08 -13.33
CA LYS A 195 7.24 -7.53 -13.24
C LYS A 195 7.39 -9.05 -13.29
N ILE A 196 6.51 -9.78 -12.61
CA ILE A 196 6.51 -11.24 -12.66
C ILE A 196 6.15 -11.75 -14.06
N LYS A 197 5.15 -11.13 -14.70
CA LYS A 197 4.77 -11.49 -16.07
C LYS A 197 5.94 -11.27 -17.05
N ASP A 198 6.59 -10.13 -16.96
CA ASP A 198 7.75 -9.80 -17.80
C ASP A 198 8.94 -10.75 -17.52
N PHE A 199 9.15 -11.13 -16.25
CA PHE A 199 10.18 -12.09 -15.86
C PHE A 199 9.88 -13.50 -16.39
N LYS A 200 8.63 -13.93 -16.38
CA LYS A 200 8.21 -15.25 -16.90
C LYS A 200 8.41 -15.40 -18.39
N TYR A 201 8.19 -14.35 -19.18
CA TYR A 201 8.52 -14.36 -20.60
C TYR A 201 10.02 -14.57 -20.86
N LYS A 202 10.87 -14.27 -19.87
CA LYS A 202 12.32 -14.56 -19.93
C LYS A 202 12.69 -15.96 -19.46
N CYS A 203 11.87 -16.54 -18.58
CA CYS A 203 12.11 -17.86 -17.95
C CYS A 203 10.86 -18.72 -18.16
N GLU A 204 10.82 -19.58 -19.15
CA GLU A 204 9.64 -20.35 -19.62
C GLU A 204 8.95 -21.29 -18.60
N THR A 205 9.25 -21.24 -17.31
CA THR A 205 8.95 -22.32 -16.36
C THR A 205 8.14 -21.99 -15.10
N VAL A 206 7.49 -20.84 -14.92
CA VAL A 206 6.85 -20.56 -13.61
C VAL A 206 5.33 -20.47 -13.68
N SER A 207 4.65 -21.33 -12.90
CA SER A 207 3.19 -21.36 -12.73
C SER A 207 2.66 -20.16 -11.95
N TYR A 208 1.68 -19.42 -12.50
CA TYR A 208 1.05 -18.24 -11.90
C TYR A 208 0.08 -18.52 -10.75
N THR A 209 -0.23 -19.80 -10.49
CA THR A 209 -1.34 -20.17 -9.61
C THR A 209 -1.10 -19.85 -8.13
N HIS A 210 0.12 -19.57 -7.72
CA HIS A 210 0.48 -19.41 -6.31
C HIS A 210 0.84 -17.99 -5.87
N LEU A 211 0.74 -17.00 -6.76
CA LEU A 211 0.86 -15.59 -6.41
C LEU A 211 -0.50 -14.92 -6.19
N THR A 212 -1.56 -15.69 -6.11
CA THR A 212 -2.84 -15.24 -5.58
C THR A 212 -2.68 -15.10 -4.07
N LEU A 213 -2.29 -13.92 -3.63
CA LEU A 213 -2.42 -13.51 -2.26
C LEU A 213 -3.89 -13.62 -1.84
N PRO A 214 -4.15 -14.05 -0.61
CA PRO A 214 -5.50 -14.20 -0.08
C PRO A 214 -6.30 -12.92 -0.11
#